data_1b70295da01c988db5921cbdd1d363cd
#
_entry.id   1b70295da01c988db5921cbdd1d363cd
#
_cell.length_a   1.000
_cell.length_b   1.000
_cell.length_c   1.000
_cell.angle_alpha   90.00
_cell.angle_beta   90.00
_cell.angle_gamma   90.00
#
_symmetry.space_group_name_H-M   'P 1'
#
loop_
_entity.id
_entity.type
_entity.pdbx_description
1 polymer ?
#
loop_
_entity_poly.entity_id
_entity_poly.type
_entity_poly.pdbx_seq_one_letter_code
_entity_poly.pdbx_strand_id
1 'polypeptide(L)'
;MLVGTHGRACIRLREHRDHLVHYRMAMFLYRTLVQIFTSRPYKIAGNSMFPALADGQYVLVARSSRSSRPLERGDIMVHRHPMGLAGIYVKRIIGLPGEHVRIEGDRAYLDDVPLEEDYPIPNPDQEDPPQKEWWNDAGEYVVMGDNRPESHDDSRAFGSVPAAQILGRVWLCYWPPKSWGVM
;
A
#
# COMPACT_ATOMS: atom_id res chain seq x y z
N MET A 1 7.95 59.84 24.16
CA MET A 1 9.16 59.09 23.78
C MET A 1 8.91 57.64 24.10
N LEU A 2 8.37 56.89 23.13
CA LEU A 2 8.07 55.46 23.24
C LEU A 2 8.78 54.74 22.08
N VAL A 3 9.93 54.14 22.37
CA VAL A 3 10.76 53.41 21.41
C VAL A 3 10.75 51.92 21.76
N GLY A 4 10.20 51.09 20.85
CA GLY A 4 10.82 49.87 20.44
C GLY A 4 10.79 48.62 21.36
N THR A 5 9.68 47.91 21.43
CA THR A 5 9.69 46.51 21.92
C THR A 5 9.21 45.46 20.88
N HIS A 6 9.03 45.85 19.61
CA HIS A 6 8.47 44.96 18.58
C HIS A 6 9.50 44.05 17.88
N GLY A 7 10.80 44.33 17.97
CA GLY A 7 11.84 43.57 17.27
C GLY A 7 12.18 42.19 17.89
N ARG A 8 12.12 42.08 19.21
CA ARG A 8 12.58 40.84 19.90
C ARG A 8 11.58 39.67 19.86
N ALA A 9 10.28 39.96 19.77
CA ALA A 9 9.25 38.95 19.66
C ALA A 9 9.24 38.24 18.31
N CYS A 10 9.49 38.96 17.22
CA CYS A 10 9.52 38.42 15.86
C CYS A 10 10.74 37.52 15.61
N ILE A 11 11.90 37.85 16.17
CA ILE A 11 13.14 37.06 16.07
C ILE A 11 12.97 35.74 16.83
N ARG A 12 12.39 35.75 18.02
CA ARG A 12 12.17 34.54 18.86
C ARG A 12 11.19 33.53 18.23
N LEU A 13 10.15 34.00 17.54
CA LEU A 13 9.21 33.19 16.80
C LEU A 13 9.85 32.54 15.56
N ARG A 14 10.78 33.22 14.92
CA ARG A 14 11.48 32.71 13.74
C ARG A 14 12.45 31.58 14.11
N GLU A 15 13.27 31.77 15.16
CA GLU A 15 14.18 30.72 15.68
C GLU A 15 13.44 29.47 16.13
N HIS A 16 12.32 29.63 16.82
CA HIS A 16 11.54 28.48 17.30
C HIS A 16 10.93 27.67 16.13
N ARG A 17 10.56 28.34 15.03
CA ARG A 17 10.05 27.70 13.82
C ARG A 17 11.14 26.93 13.07
N ASP A 18 12.35 27.48 13.02
CA ASP A 18 13.48 26.85 12.35
C ASP A 18 13.94 25.59 13.11
N HIS A 19 13.97 25.61 14.43
CA HIS A 19 14.25 24.43 15.27
C HIS A 19 13.21 23.31 15.07
N LEU A 20 11.93 23.65 14.96
CA LEU A 20 10.87 22.67 14.69
C LEU A 20 11.01 22.01 13.31
N VAL A 21 11.40 22.78 12.29
CA VAL A 21 11.64 22.27 10.94
C VAL A 21 12.81 21.29 10.92
N HIS A 22 13.94 21.66 11.54
CA HIS A 22 15.11 20.79 11.62
C HIS A 22 14.83 19.51 12.42
N TYR A 23 14.10 19.62 13.54
CA TYR A 23 13.70 18.46 14.32
C TYR A 23 12.79 17.50 13.52
N ARG A 24 11.80 18.05 12.81
CA ARG A 24 10.90 17.24 11.95
C ARG A 24 11.66 16.55 10.82
N MET A 25 12.62 17.25 10.20
CA MET A 25 13.46 16.69 9.14
C MET A 25 14.38 15.59 9.68
N ALA A 26 15.02 15.81 10.83
CA ALA A 26 15.86 14.81 11.48
C ALA A 26 15.06 13.57 11.87
N MET A 27 13.87 13.73 12.42
CA MET A 27 12.95 12.62 12.74
C MET A 27 12.49 11.87 11.49
N PHE A 28 12.20 12.59 10.41
CA PHE A 28 11.83 11.96 9.13
C PHE A 28 12.98 11.10 8.59
N LEU A 29 14.20 11.65 8.54
CA LEU A 29 15.40 10.93 8.10
C LEU A 29 15.68 9.70 8.98
N TYR A 30 15.60 9.84 10.29
CA TYR A 30 15.77 8.73 11.23
C TYR A 30 14.74 7.62 10.97
N ARG A 31 13.46 7.97 10.83
CA ARG A 31 12.39 6.99 10.55
C ARG A 31 12.60 6.28 9.21
N THR A 32 13.01 7.02 8.19
CA THR A 32 13.31 6.45 6.86
C THR A 32 14.49 5.48 6.93
N LEU A 33 15.57 5.83 7.62
CA LEU A 33 16.72 4.94 7.82
C LEU A 33 16.31 3.68 8.57
N VAL A 34 15.59 3.81 9.69
CA VAL A 34 15.08 2.65 10.43
C VAL A 34 14.20 1.77 9.53
N GLN A 35 13.35 2.37 8.72
CA GLN A 35 12.49 1.62 7.80
C GLN A 35 13.30 0.86 6.75
N ILE A 36 14.35 1.48 6.17
CA ILE A 36 15.25 0.78 5.23
C ILE A 36 15.89 -0.45 5.90
N PHE A 37 16.50 -0.27 7.09
CA PHE A 37 17.21 -1.36 7.77
C PHE A 37 16.29 -2.46 8.31
N THR A 38 15.01 -2.17 8.53
CA THR A 38 14.03 -3.16 9.04
C THR A 38 13.20 -3.80 7.95
N SER A 39 13.27 -3.29 6.72
CA SER A 39 12.54 -3.83 5.56
C SER A 39 13.20 -5.08 5.00
N ARG A 40 12.40 -5.88 4.31
CA ARG A 40 12.89 -7.04 3.54
C ARG A 40 12.85 -6.75 2.05
N PRO A 41 13.91 -7.08 1.31
CA PRO A 41 13.89 -7.00 -0.13
C PRO A 41 13.11 -8.18 -0.73
N TYR A 42 12.34 -7.91 -1.78
CA TYR A 42 11.68 -8.91 -2.62
C TYR A 42 11.90 -8.57 -4.09
N LYS A 43 12.02 -9.62 -4.91
CA LYS A 43 11.99 -9.50 -6.37
C LYS A 43 10.58 -9.78 -6.85
N ILE A 44 10.04 -8.92 -7.68
CA ILE A 44 8.74 -9.11 -8.32
C ILE A 44 8.89 -10.16 -9.42
N ALA A 45 7.97 -11.11 -9.44
CA ALA A 45 7.85 -12.13 -10.47
C ALA A 45 6.44 -12.09 -11.06
N GLY A 46 6.37 -11.94 -12.38
CA GLY A 46 5.12 -11.79 -13.13
C GLY A 46 4.60 -10.37 -13.21
N ASN A 47 3.51 -10.19 -13.95
CA ASN A 47 2.95 -8.89 -14.33
C ASN A 47 1.61 -8.56 -13.67
N SER A 48 1.18 -9.31 -12.66
CA SER A 48 -0.14 -9.11 -12.03
C SER A 48 -0.32 -7.73 -11.38
N MET A 49 0.78 -7.01 -11.11
CA MET A 49 0.79 -5.67 -10.50
C MET A 49 1.21 -4.57 -11.49
N PHE A 50 1.32 -4.88 -12.78
CA PHE A 50 1.60 -3.87 -13.81
C PHE A 50 0.37 -2.92 -13.95
N PRO A 51 0.54 -1.60 -14.09
CA PRO A 51 1.79 -0.87 -14.29
C PRO A 51 2.53 -0.45 -13.01
N ALA A 52 1.91 -0.60 -11.82
CA ALA A 52 2.54 -0.13 -10.58
C ALA A 52 3.86 -0.87 -10.28
N LEU A 53 3.87 -2.19 -10.49
CA LEU A 53 5.08 -3.01 -10.37
C LEU A 53 5.19 -3.96 -11.57
N ALA A 54 6.39 -4.07 -12.15
CA ALA A 54 6.69 -4.93 -13.30
C ALA A 54 7.60 -6.10 -12.91
N ASP A 55 7.59 -7.15 -13.73
CA ASP A 55 8.49 -8.29 -13.57
C ASP A 55 9.97 -7.87 -13.48
N GLY A 56 10.72 -8.52 -12.62
CA GLY A 56 12.15 -8.27 -12.41
C GLY A 56 12.49 -7.08 -11.52
N GLN A 57 11.53 -6.27 -11.11
CA GLN A 57 11.76 -5.17 -10.18
C GLN A 57 12.04 -5.66 -8.76
N TYR A 58 12.78 -4.84 -8.00
CA TYR A 58 13.08 -5.11 -6.59
C TYR A 58 12.43 -4.05 -5.71
N VAL A 59 11.77 -4.52 -4.68
CA VAL A 59 11.03 -3.67 -3.74
C VAL A 59 11.48 -3.91 -2.30
N LEU A 60 11.32 -2.88 -1.46
CA LEU A 60 11.44 -2.99 -0.01
C LEU A 60 10.06 -3.09 0.63
N VAL A 61 9.93 -4.07 1.51
CA VAL A 61 8.69 -4.38 2.23
C VAL A 61 8.86 -4.09 3.70
N ALA A 62 8.13 -3.11 4.21
CA ALA A 62 8.02 -2.83 5.63
C ALA A 62 7.19 -3.92 6.29
N ARG A 63 7.75 -4.62 7.28
CA ARG A 63 7.07 -5.73 7.98
C ARG A 63 5.80 -5.24 8.66
N SER A 64 4.71 -6.01 8.57
CA SER A 64 3.44 -5.70 9.23
C SER A 64 3.62 -5.45 10.73
N SER A 65 4.40 -6.28 11.43
CA SER A 65 4.67 -6.16 12.87
C SER A 65 5.53 -4.94 13.27
N ARG A 66 6.11 -4.22 12.31
CA ARG A 66 6.98 -3.05 12.54
C ARG A 66 6.57 -1.82 11.73
N SER A 67 5.42 -1.89 11.05
CA SER A 67 4.90 -0.75 10.31
C SER A 67 4.48 0.35 11.29
N SER A 68 4.86 1.57 10.99
CA SER A 68 4.51 2.75 11.79
C SER A 68 3.07 3.23 11.55
N ARG A 69 2.37 2.67 10.58
CA ARG A 69 0.97 2.96 10.29
C ARG A 69 0.20 1.67 9.96
N PRO A 70 -1.11 1.63 10.21
CA PRO A 70 -1.96 0.52 9.77
C PRO A 70 -1.93 0.39 8.24
N LEU A 71 -2.35 -0.76 7.75
CA LEU A 71 -2.61 -0.97 6.32
C LEU A 71 -3.86 -0.18 5.92
N GLU A 72 -3.77 0.46 4.77
CA GLU A 72 -4.84 1.28 4.21
C GLU A 72 -5.24 0.75 2.84
N ARG A 73 -6.44 1.11 2.40
CA ARG A 73 -6.89 0.84 1.03
C ARG A 73 -5.92 1.47 0.03
N GLY A 74 -5.64 0.75 -1.06
CA GLY A 74 -4.67 1.13 -2.06
C GLY A 74 -3.21 0.74 -1.74
N ASP A 75 -2.89 0.33 -0.51
CA ASP A 75 -1.56 -0.19 -0.19
C ASP A 75 -1.25 -1.45 -0.99
N ILE A 76 -0.03 -1.54 -1.51
CA ILE A 76 0.48 -2.77 -2.11
C ILE A 76 1.09 -3.61 -0.99
N MET A 77 0.57 -4.80 -0.79
CA MET A 77 1.02 -5.69 0.27
C MET A 77 1.62 -7.00 -0.26
N VAL A 78 2.50 -7.58 0.54
CA VAL A 78 3.07 -8.91 0.34
C VAL A 78 2.45 -9.86 1.35
N HIS A 79 1.91 -10.98 0.88
CA HIS A 79 1.25 -11.97 1.73
C HIS A 79 1.57 -13.40 1.31
N ARG A 80 1.34 -14.36 2.22
CA ARG A 80 1.30 -15.78 1.91
C ARG A 80 -0.08 -16.15 1.36
N HIS A 81 -0.16 -17.29 0.69
CA HIS A 81 -1.45 -17.81 0.26
C HIS A 81 -2.35 -18.08 1.47
N PRO A 82 -3.61 -17.58 1.50
CA PRO A 82 -4.48 -17.70 2.68
C PRO A 82 -4.82 -19.14 3.05
N MET A 83 -4.87 -20.05 2.08
CA MET A 83 -5.14 -21.47 2.30
C MET A 83 -3.88 -22.30 2.61
N GLY A 84 -2.76 -21.66 2.94
CA GLY A 84 -1.53 -22.36 3.32
C GLY A 84 -0.74 -23.00 2.18
N LEU A 85 -1.13 -22.77 0.93
CA LEU A 85 -0.33 -23.20 -0.23
C LEU A 85 1.00 -22.45 -0.29
N ALA A 86 2.01 -23.08 -0.88
CA ALA A 86 3.30 -22.47 -1.05
C ALA A 86 3.20 -21.26 -2.01
N GLY A 87 3.81 -20.16 -1.62
CA GLY A 87 3.88 -18.95 -2.46
C GLY A 87 3.81 -17.67 -1.64
N ILE A 88 4.44 -16.64 -2.20
CA ILE A 88 4.38 -15.26 -1.71
C ILE A 88 3.84 -14.41 -2.86
N TYR A 89 2.80 -13.67 -2.58
CA TYR A 89 2.05 -12.89 -3.54
C TYR A 89 2.16 -11.41 -3.22
N VAL A 90 2.09 -10.60 -4.25
CA VAL A 90 2.04 -9.14 -4.15
C VAL A 90 0.73 -8.69 -4.78
N LYS A 91 -0.11 -8.01 -4.01
CA LYS A 91 -1.44 -7.53 -4.42
C LYS A 91 -1.74 -6.19 -3.76
N ARG A 92 -2.73 -5.48 -4.31
CA ARG A 92 -3.25 -4.23 -3.75
C ARG A 92 -4.46 -4.49 -2.87
N ILE A 93 -4.54 -3.78 -1.74
CA ILE A 93 -5.69 -3.82 -0.84
C ILE A 93 -6.85 -3.06 -1.48
N ILE A 94 -7.96 -3.76 -1.65
CA ILE A 94 -9.24 -3.25 -2.17
C ILE A 94 -10.23 -3.08 -1.02
N GLY A 95 -10.36 -4.08 -0.14
CA GLY A 95 -11.26 -4.07 1.01
C GLY A 95 -10.51 -4.17 2.32
N LEU A 96 -10.96 -3.41 3.31
CA LEU A 96 -10.44 -3.38 4.68
C LEU A 96 -11.27 -4.27 5.61
N PRO A 97 -10.76 -4.60 6.80
CA PRO A 97 -11.53 -5.32 7.82
C PRO A 97 -12.85 -4.63 8.17
N GLY A 98 -13.92 -5.41 8.25
CA GLY A 98 -15.26 -4.93 8.60
C GLY A 98 -16.04 -4.30 7.46
N GLU A 99 -15.52 -4.30 6.23
CA GLU A 99 -16.20 -3.77 5.07
C GLU A 99 -16.94 -4.84 4.29
N HIS A 100 -18.06 -4.46 3.70
CA HIS A 100 -18.73 -5.25 2.68
C HIS A 100 -18.12 -4.94 1.32
N VAL A 101 -17.53 -5.95 0.69
CA VAL A 101 -16.84 -5.84 -0.60
C VAL A 101 -17.53 -6.72 -1.62
N ARG A 102 -17.93 -6.15 -2.75
CA ARG A 102 -18.47 -6.86 -3.89
C ARG A 102 -17.59 -6.62 -5.11
N ILE A 103 -17.25 -7.67 -5.82
CA ILE A 103 -16.45 -7.61 -7.06
C ILE A 103 -17.29 -8.19 -8.18
N GLU A 104 -17.46 -7.41 -9.25
CA GLU A 104 -18.08 -7.82 -10.51
C GLU A 104 -17.02 -7.73 -11.61
N GLY A 105 -16.49 -8.89 -12.00
CA GLY A 105 -15.37 -8.94 -12.92
C GLY A 105 -14.15 -8.19 -12.39
N ASP A 106 -13.88 -7.03 -12.99
CA ASP A 106 -12.75 -6.19 -12.63
C ASP A 106 -13.11 -4.99 -11.74
N ARG A 107 -14.40 -4.77 -11.51
CA ARG A 107 -14.89 -3.63 -10.71
C ARG A 107 -15.11 -4.02 -9.27
N ALA A 108 -14.67 -3.18 -8.36
CA ALA A 108 -14.92 -3.32 -6.94
C ALA A 108 -15.99 -2.33 -6.45
N TYR A 109 -16.79 -2.78 -5.50
CA TYR A 109 -17.82 -1.98 -4.82
C TYR A 109 -17.62 -2.15 -3.32
N LEU A 110 -17.82 -1.06 -2.58
CA LEU A 110 -17.78 -1.01 -1.12
C LEU A 110 -19.13 -0.52 -0.63
N ASP A 111 -19.79 -1.33 0.18
CA ASP A 111 -21.16 -1.03 0.63
C ASP A 111 -22.09 -0.62 -0.54
N ASP A 112 -21.99 -1.37 -1.66
CA ASP A 112 -22.67 -1.14 -2.93
C ASP A 112 -22.29 0.14 -3.70
N VAL A 113 -21.32 0.92 -3.22
CA VAL A 113 -20.80 2.08 -3.91
C VAL A 113 -19.59 1.69 -4.76
N PRO A 114 -19.55 2.02 -6.06
CA PRO A 114 -18.39 1.74 -6.90
C PRO A 114 -17.12 2.36 -6.33
N LEU A 115 -16.06 1.56 -6.22
CA LEU A 115 -14.75 2.06 -5.84
C LEU A 115 -14.09 2.74 -7.04
N GLU A 116 -13.73 4.01 -6.88
CA GLU A 116 -12.94 4.74 -7.87
C GLU A 116 -11.49 4.25 -7.83
N GLU A 117 -11.05 3.65 -8.92
CA GLU A 117 -9.70 3.09 -9.09
C GLU A 117 -9.08 3.66 -10.38
N ASP A 118 -7.91 4.28 -10.28
CA ASP A 118 -7.18 4.89 -11.41
C ASP A 118 -6.00 4.02 -11.90
N TYR A 119 -5.74 2.91 -11.24
CA TYR A 119 -4.58 2.05 -11.47
C TYR A 119 -4.87 0.73 -12.23
N PRO A 120 -6.08 0.15 -12.24
CA PRO A 120 -6.25 -1.16 -12.85
C PRO A 120 -6.24 -1.13 -14.36
N ILE A 121 -5.62 -2.15 -14.95
CA ILE A 121 -5.81 -2.49 -16.36
C ILE A 121 -7.04 -3.39 -16.43
N PRO A 122 -8.13 -2.95 -17.09
CA PRO A 122 -9.35 -3.73 -17.19
C PRO A 122 -9.19 -4.92 -18.17
N ASN A 123 -10.04 -5.92 -17.98
CA ASN A 123 -10.18 -7.01 -18.95
C ASN A 123 -11.33 -6.70 -19.91
N PRO A 124 -11.04 -6.27 -21.16
CA PRO A 124 -12.08 -5.88 -22.12
C PRO A 124 -12.90 -7.04 -22.65
N ASP A 125 -12.40 -8.28 -22.52
CA ASP A 125 -12.99 -9.48 -23.12
C ASP A 125 -13.93 -10.24 -22.17
N GLN A 126 -14.24 -9.67 -21.00
CA GLN A 126 -15.06 -10.32 -20.00
C GLN A 126 -16.56 -10.05 -20.24
N GLU A 127 -17.22 -10.94 -20.99
CA GLU A 127 -18.63 -10.79 -21.37
C GLU A 127 -19.64 -11.04 -20.22
N ASP A 128 -19.31 -11.89 -19.25
CA ASP A 128 -20.19 -12.19 -18.10
C ASP A 128 -19.31 -12.32 -16.84
N PRO A 129 -18.98 -11.22 -16.19
CA PRO A 129 -18.04 -11.23 -15.09
C PRO A 129 -18.61 -11.96 -13.86
N PRO A 130 -17.88 -12.94 -13.30
CA PRO A 130 -18.30 -13.57 -12.08
C PRO A 130 -18.41 -12.56 -10.97
N GLN A 131 -19.53 -12.57 -10.27
CA GLN A 131 -19.73 -11.77 -9.07
C GLN A 131 -19.25 -12.52 -7.84
N LYS A 132 -18.51 -11.83 -6.97
CA LYS A 132 -18.10 -12.32 -5.65
C LYS A 132 -18.31 -11.26 -4.60
N GLU A 133 -18.69 -11.70 -3.42
CA GLU A 133 -19.08 -10.84 -2.32
C GLU A 133 -18.48 -11.34 -1.01
N TRP A 134 -17.98 -10.42 -0.20
CA TRP A 134 -17.39 -10.67 1.10
C TRP A 134 -17.87 -9.68 2.13
N TRP A 135 -18.20 -10.20 3.30
CA TRP A 135 -18.33 -9.45 4.53
C TRP A 135 -17.06 -9.69 5.33
N ASN A 136 -16.08 -8.79 5.19
CA ASN A 136 -14.77 -8.99 5.78
C ASN A 136 -14.86 -9.04 7.29
N ASP A 137 -14.38 -10.13 7.88
CA ASP A 137 -14.22 -10.24 9.32
C ASP A 137 -13.12 -9.30 9.84
N ALA A 138 -13.05 -9.14 11.17
CA ALA A 138 -12.00 -8.38 11.81
C ALA A 138 -10.62 -8.98 11.45
N GLY A 139 -9.79 -8.20 10.78
CA GLY A 139 -8.45 -8.61 10.36
C GLY A 139 -8.37 -9.34 9.02
N GLU A 140 -9.40 -9.27 8.19
CA GLU A 140 -9.41 -9.78 6.82
C GLU A 140 -9.34 -8.66 5.79
N TYR A 141 -8.65 -8.92 4.69
CA TYR A 141 -8.44 -7.96 3.59
C TYR A 141 -8.81 -8.58 2.25
N VAL A 142 -9.55 -7.85 1.43
CA VAL A 142 -9.76 -8.23 0.01
C VAL A 142 -8.67 -7.57 -0.82
N VAL A 143 -8.03 -8.36 -1.68
CA VAL A 143 -6.88 -7.91 -2.49
C VAL A 143 -7.04 -8.29 -3.95
N MET A 144 -6.55 -7.43 -4.84
CA MET A 144 -6.54 -7.67 -6.28
C MET A 144 -5.21 -7.24 -6.90
N GLY A 145 -4.89 -7.81 -8.06
CA GLY A 145 -3.81 -7.30 -8.89
C GLY A 145 -4.25 -6.09 -9.69
N ASP A 146 -3.31 -5.19 -10.00
CA ASP A 146 -3.58 -4.01 -10.84
C ASP A 146 -3.80 -4.40 -12.30
N ASN A 147 -3.09 -5.41 -12.77
CA ASN A 147 -3.30 -6.02 -14.09
C ASN A 147 -4.37 -7.11 -13.98
N ARG A 148 -5.65 -6.72 -14.02
CA ARG A 148 -6.81 -7.59 -13.80
C ARG A 148 -6.79 -8.86 -14.65
N PRO A 149 -6.47 -8.80 -15.98
CA PRO A 149 -6.38 -9.98 -16.84
C PRO A 149 -5.27 -10.97 -16.42
N GLU A 150 -4.13 -10.46 -15.97
CA GLU A 150 -2.96 -11.26 -15.61
C GLU A 150 -2.93 -11.66 -14.11
N SER A 151 -3.92 -11.22 -13.33
CA SER A 151 -3.99 -11.50 -11.89
C SER A 151 -4.96 -12.64 -11.60
N HIS A 152 -4.47 -13.87 -11.66
CA HIS A 152 -5.26 -15.07 -11.40
C HIS A 152 -5.28 -15.48 -9.92
N ASP A 153 -4.21 -15.15 -9.18
CA ASP A 153 -4.05 -15.48 -7.76
C ASP A 153 -4.30 -14.24 -6.89
N ASP A 154 -5.57 -13.85 -6.74
CA ASP A 154 -6.03 -12.78 -5.87
C ASP A 154 -7.37 -13.16 -5.20
N SER A 155 -8.02 -12.24 -4.51
CA SER A 155 -9.25 -12.54 -3.76
C SER A 155 -10.37 -13.09 -4.64
N ARG A 156 -10.36 -12.81 -5.94
CA ARG A 156 -11.32 -13.40 -6.88
C ARG A 156 -11.16 -14.94 -6.96
N ALA A 157 -9.96 -15.45 -6.71
CA ALA A 157 -9.69 -16.89 -6.73
C ALA A 157 -9.81 -17.54 -5.34
N PHE A 158 -9.21 -16.93 -4.31
CA PHE A 158 -9.03 -17.58 -3.00
C PHE A 158 -9.76 -16.91 -1.83
N GLY A 159 -10.48 -15.81 -2.05
CA GLY A 159 -11.20 -15.10 -0.99
C GLY A 159 -10.36 -14.06 -0.26
N SER A 160 -10.77 -13.67 0.95
CA SER A 160 -10.07 -12.70 1.78
C SER A 160 -8.72 -13.23 2.30
N VAL A 161 -7.82 -12.31 2.61
CA VAL A 161 -6.49 -12.59 3.17
C VAL A 161 -6.47 -12.19 4.64
N PRO A 162 -6.30 -13.16 5.56
CA PRO A 162 -6.16 -12.86 6.99
C PRO A 162 -4.90 -12.05 7.27
N ALA A 163 -4.97 -11.13 8.22
CA ALA A 163 -3.84 -10.29 8.66
C ALA A 163 -2.60 -11.12 9.07
N ALA A 164 -2.80 -12.33 9.61
CA ALA A 164 -1.73 -13.25 9.98
C ALA A 164 -0.89 -13.74 8.78
N GLN A 165 -1.45 -13.71 7.57
CA GLN A 165 -0.76 -14.09 6.34
C GLN A 165 -0.01 -12.90 5.69
N ILE A 166 -0.21 -11.67 6.16
CA ILE A 166 0.42 -10.47 5.62
C ILE A 166 1.84 -10.36 6.15
N LEU A 167 2.80 -10.35 5.24
CA LEU A 167 4.23 -10.19 5.56
C LEU A 167 4.62 -8.72 5.74
N GLY A 168 3.96 -7.83 4.98
CA GLY A 168 4.18 -6.40 5.07
C GLY A 168 3.70 -5.63 3.85
N ARG A 169 3.95 -4.31 3.88
CA ARG A 169 3.59 -3.36 2.83
C ARG A 169 4.80 -3.01 1.99
N VAL A 170 4.63 -3.01 0.67
CA VAL A 170 5.61 -2.43 -0.25
C VAL A 170 5.62 -0.91 -0.05
N TRP A 171 6.81 -0.32 0.12
CA TRP A 171 6.92 1.12 0.31
C TRP A 171 7.96 1.79 -0.60
N LEU A 172 8.87 0.99 -1.20
CA LEU A 172 9.89 1.50 -2.11
C LEU A 172 10.18 0.48 -3.20
N CYS A 173 10.11 0.89 -4.46
CA CYS A 173 10.76 0.20 -5.57
C CYS A 173 12.15 0.82 -5.75
N TYR A 174 13.22 0.02 -5.61
CA TYR A 174 14.59 0.54 -5.64
C TYR A 174 15.43 0.05 -6.83
N TRP A 175 14.92 -0.89 -7.61
CA TRP A 175 15.61 -1.36 -8.79
C TRP A 175 14.61 -1.82 -9.87
N PRO A 176 14.90 -1.58 -11.16
CA PRO A 176 16.03 -0.81 -11.72
C PRO A 176 15.93 0.69 -11.39
N PRO A 177 17.03 1.46 -11.49
CA PRO A 177 17.01 2.89 -11.12
C PRO A 177 15.94 3.73 -11.82
N LYS A 178 15.56 3.38 -13.05
CA LYS A 178 14.47 4.04 -13.80
C LYS A 178 13.07 3.86 -13.19
N SER A 179 12.91 2.86 -12.33
CA SER A 179 11.64 2.55 -11.64
C SER A 179 11.65 2.97 -10.17
N TRP A 180 12.68 3.71 -9.75
CA TRP A 180 12.80 4.13 -8.36
C TRP A 180 11.64 5.03 -7.95
N GLY A 181 10.91 4.62 -6.92
CA GLY A 181 9.74 5.35 -6.43
C GLY A 181 9.25 4.85 -5.08
N VAL A 182 8.70 5.78 -4.31
CA VAL A 182 7.96 5.46 -3.07
C VAL A 182 6.53 5.11 -3.45
N MET A 183 6.00 4.05 -2.85
CA MET A 183 4.67 3.51 -3.06
C MET A 183 3.70 3.97 -1.97
#